data_c807ebbea7ec123708dbd082d4431087
#
_entry.id   c807ebbea7ec123708dbd082d4431087
#
_cell.length_a   1.000
_cell.length_b   1.000
_cell.length_c   1.000
_cell.angle_alpha   90.00
_cell.angle_beta   90.00
_cell.angle_gamma   90.00
#
_symmetry.space_group_name_H-M   'P 1'
#
loop_
_entity.id
_entity.type
_entity.pdbx_description
1 polymer ?
#
loop_
_entity_poly.entity_id
_entity_poly.type
_entity_poly.pdbx_seq_one_letter_code
_entity_poly.pdbx_strand_id
1 'polypeptide(L)'
;ESITNSDLVEMQIKFALGINLDLTEQNKINRTGHAIECRLYAEDPSKNFLPSPGKISKLKIPETSSTNIRLDIGVDEGDEISFYYDPMIAKIISKESTRTESINSMIKFLKEFEIEGINTNKSFLISVLQNKTFEEANFNTKFIENNLSAFIKKKEDILQTKQQDANKINQEYSDKDVKAFEKIIAETPKSKNGQGYTKKDLKAFDNIVSSKDNKKESEVKAEVKNVPGKIYDTPKFLPAGDKYMLIEFGNVMNLELNFTAQNLAKAIKDHKVKGVYETSPCFASMLVHYEPEEIKFNDLKNELKSLVDSLGPSDDIEINSRIFSFPTVYLDKWTKECVEDYSSKIAKKKPDPELITELNNLENTEQFVRVHSGTEYWVSAIGFWPGLPFMMALDPRCKLTVPKYNPPRTWTPKGTVGMGGASTSIYPDRLPGGYQIFGIIPVPIWDTKKSFPVFENNICLFQPGDRVKFVPTTYEEFDHVSKKVEDGTYDYNIIEYQKFSVKNYKKWLTTIDQTKRF
;
A
#
# COMPACT_ATOMS: atom_id res chain seq x y z
N GLU A 1 -0.22 13.36 22.78
CA GLU A 1 -0.10 12.77 24.12
C GLU A 1 0.72 13.64 25.05
N SER A 2 2.00 13.87 24.79
CA SER A 2 2.92 14.58 25.69
C SER A 2 2.44 15.96 26.13
N ILE A 3 1.75 16.75 25.29
CA ILE A 3 1.26 18.08 25.63
C ILE A 3 -0.17 18.10 26.17
N THR A 4 -0.94 17.02 26.02
CA THR A 4 -2.33 16.90 26.50
C THR A 4 -2.43 16.01 27.73
N ASN A 5 -1.38 15.27 28.04
CA ASN A 5 -1.33 14.27 29.10
C ASN A 5 -2.45 13.20 28.94
N SER A 6 -2.77 12.85 27.69
CA SER A 6 -3.80 11.87 27.34
C SER A 6 -3.15 10.73 26.57
N ASP A 7 -3.45 9.47 26.94
CA ASP A 7 -3.05 8.30 26.18
C ASP A 7 -4.08 8.05 25.06
N LEU A 8 -3.70 8.36 23.82
CA LEU A 8 -4.59 8.22 22.66
C LEU A 8 -4.86 6.76 22.32
N VAL A 9 -3.93 5.85 22.58
CA VAL A 9 -4.09 4.41 22.33
C VAL A 9 -5.06 3.82 23.35
N GLU A 10 -4.91 4.15 24.63
CA GLU A 10 -5.87 3.76 25.66
C GLU A 10 -7.27 4.27 25.34
N MET A 11 -7.38 5.51 24.88
CA MET A 11 -8.66 6.11 24.48
C MET A 11 -9.28 5.37 23.29
N GLN A 12 -8.49 4.98 22.30
CA GLN A 12 -8.96 4.19 21.16
C GLN A 12 -9.47 2.80 21.59
N ILE A 13 -8.76 2.15 22.51
CA ILE A 13 -9.17 0.85 23.07
C ILE A 13 -10.46 1.00 23.87
N LYS A 14 -10.56 2.01 24.74
CA LYS A 14 -11.78 2.29 25.51
C LYS A 14 -12.98 2.56 24.59
N PHE A 15 -12.78 3.35 23.55
CA PHE A 15 -13.83 3.62 22.56
C PHE A 15 -14.29 2.35 21.85
N ALA A 16 -13.35 1.51 21.42
CA ALA A 16 -13.66 0.23 20.78
C ALA A 16 -14.41 -0.75 21.70
N LEU A 17 -14.18 -0.66 23.00
CA LEU A 17 -14.89 -1.43 24.03
C LEU A 17 -16.27 -0.83 24.40
N GLY A 18 -16.69 0.26 23.77
CA GLY A 18 -17.94 0.97 24.08
C GLY A 18 -17.91 1.74 25.41
N ILE A 19 -16.71 1.96 25.98
CA ILE A 19 -16.53 2.75 27.20
C ILE A 19 -16.63 4.22 26.85
N ASN A 20 -17.47 4.95 27.56
CA ASN A 20 -17.62 6.39 27.35
C ASN A 20 -16.31 7.11 27.70
N LEU A 21 -15.80 7.86 26.74
CA LEU A 21 -14.68 8.78 26.96
C LEU A 21 -15.26 10.10 27.44
N ASP A 22 -14.93 10.55 28.66
CA ASP A 22 -15.39 11.82 29.24
C ASP A 22 -14.83 13.08 28.53
N LEU A 23 -14.60 12.98 27.23
CA LEU A 23 -14.05 14.01 26.34
C LEU A 23 -15.12 14.62 25.44
N THR A 24 -16.29 14.93 25.98
CA THR A 24 -17.40 15.50 25.21
C THR A 24 -17.21 16.95 24.79
N GLU A 25 -16.21 17.64 25.36
CA GLU A 25 -15.99 19.06 25.12
C GLU A 25 -14.52 19.37 24.82
N GLN A 26 -14.27 20.10 23.73
CA GLN A 26 -12.92 20.49 23.30
C GLN A 26 -12.18 21.33 24.36
N ASN A 27 -12.88 22.12 25.19
CA ASN A 27 -12.31 22.94 26.24
C ASN A 27 -11.77 22.12 27.44
N LYS A 28 -12.12 20.84 27.56
CA LYS A 28 -11.57 19.95 28.58
C LYS A 28 -10.17 19.42 28.22
N ILE A 29 -9.72 19.63 27.00
CA ILE A 29 -8.39 19.20 26.54
C ILE A 29 -7.40 20.35 26.78
N ASN A 30 -6.68 20.27 27.88
CA ASN A 30 -5.63 21.24 28.20
C ASN A 30 -4.34 20.89 27.46
N ARG A 31 -3.73 21.89 26.82
CA ARG A 31 -2.39 21.77 26.22
C ARG A 31 -1.37 22.50 27.07
N THR A 32 -0.29 21.82 27.45
CA THR A 32 0.80 22.36 28.27
C THR A 32 2.14 22.12 27.60
N GLY A 33 2.92 23.21 27.45
CA GLY A 33 4.25 23.15 26.87
C GLY A 33 4.27 22.82 25.35
N HIS A 34 5.44 22.42 24.88
CA HIS A 34 5.71 22.05 23.52
C HIS A 34 6.43 20.69 23.47
N ALA A 35 6.12 19.86 22.48
CA ALA A 35 6.82 18.60 22.27
C ALA A 35 7.29 18.48 20.83
N ILE A 36 8.47 17.88 20.65
CA ILE A 36 9.08 17.54 19.37
C ILE A 36 9.35 16.03 19.34
N GLU A 37 8.88 15.33 18.31
CA GLU A 37 9.23 13.94 18.06
C GLU A 37 10.25 13.85 16.95
N CYS A 38 11.33 13.11 17.16
CA CYS A 38 12.27 12.67 16.13
C CYS A 38 12.23 11.15 15.99
N ARG A 39 12.16 10.69 14.77
CA ARG A 39 12.26 9.26 14.43
C ARG A 39 13.66 8.98 13.93
N LEU A 40 14.41 8.20 14.70
CA LEU A 40 15.75 7.77 14.33
C LEU A 40 15.67 6.51 13.51
N TYR A 41 16.19 6.56 12.28
CA TYR A 41 16.19 5.47 11.32
C TYR A 41 17.61 5.04 10.95
N ALA A 42 17.79 3.75 10.69
CA ALA A 42 18.98 3.19 10.04
C ALA A 42 18.93 3.46 8.53
N GLU A 43 19.19 4.72 8.15
CA GLU A 43 19.11 5.24 6.78
C GLU A 43 20.32 6.13 6.47
N ASP A 44 20.72 6.16 5.21
CA ASP A 44 21.75 7.07 4.72
C ASP A 44 21.12 8.26 3.98
N PRO A 45 21.01 9.44 4.61
CA PRO A 45 20.45 10.63 3.96
C PRO A 45 21.23 11.05 2.69
N SER A 46 22.55 10.79 2.63
CA SER A 46 23.37 11.11 1.46
C SER A 46 23.06 10.24 0.24
N LYS A 47 22.37 9.11 0.47
CA LYS A 47 21.94 8.16 -0.54
C LYS A 47 20.41 8.12 -0.67
N ASN A 48 19.78 9.29 -0.57
CA ASN A 48 18.34 9.42 -0.70
C ASN A 48 17.57 8.57 0.32
N PHE A 49 18.04 8.51 1.56
CA PHE A 49 17.45 7.74 2.68
C PHE A 49 17.34 6.24 2.40
N LEU A 50 18.27 5.67 1.65
CA LEU A 50 18.33 4.22 1.51
C LEU A 50 18.55 3.56 2.88
N PRO A 51 17.87 2.45 3.20
CA PRO A 51 18.12 1.68 4.41
C PRO A 51 19.60 1.29 4.54
N SER A 52 20.12 1.37 5.76
CA SER A 52 21.49 0.99 6.11
C SER A 52 21.46 -0.24 7.02
N PRO A 53 21.23 -1.44 6.49
CA PRO A 53 21.24 -2.67 7.26
C PRO A 53 22.64 -2.94 7.80
N GLY A 54 22.72 -3.67 8.92
CA GLY A 54 23.99 -4.07 9.52
C GLY A 54 23.87 -4.27 11.02
N LYS A 55 24.98 -4.70 11.62
CA LYS A 55 25.05 -4.96 13.05
C LYS A 55 25.39 -3.68 13.82
N ILE A 56 24.65 -3.40 14.88
CA ILE A 56 24.94 -2.32 15.82
C ILE A 56 26.15 -2.74 16.65
N SER A 57 27.31 -2.12 16.38
CA SER A 57 28.56 -2.46 17.07
C SER A 57 28.74 -1.69 18.38
N LYS A 58 28.04 -0.56 18.53
CA LYS A 58 28.02 0.25 19.75
C LYS A 58 26.71 1.00 19.84
N LEU A 59 26.11 0.99 21.03
CA LEU A 59 24.93 1.77 21.36
C LEU A 59 25.10 2.40 22.74
N LYS A 60 25.20 3.74 22.77
CA LYS A 60 25.23 4.49 24.03
C LYS A 60 24.07 5.47 24.07
N ILE A 61 23.15 5.21 24.98
CA ILE A 61 21.94 6.01 25.18
C ILE A 61 22.22 7.02 26.30
N PRO A 62 21.96 8.34 26.09
CA PRO A 62 22.03 9.32 27.17
C PRO A 62 21.00 8.99 28.26
N GLU A 63 21.31 9.36 29.50
CA GLU A 63 20.40 9.18 30.62
C GLU A 63 19.12 9.99 30.41
N THR A 64 17.96 9.35 30.53
CA THR A 64 16.64 9.98 30.34
C THR A 64 15.92 10.27 31.65
N SER A 65 16.33 9.67 32.77
CA SER A 65 15.65 9.75 34.07
C SER A 65 15.62 11.17 34.66
N SER A 66 16.57 12.04 34.29
CA SER A 66 16.68 13.43 34.74
C SER A 66 16.32 14.46 33.65
N THR A 67 15.76 14.00 32.51
CA THR A 67 15.46 14.83 31.35
C THR A 67 13.98 14.82 31.02
N ASN A 68 13.52 15.80 30.26
CA ASN A 68 12.17 15.85 29.70
C ASN A 68 12.13 15.11 28.33
N ILE A 69 12.90 14.02 28.21
CA ILE A 69 12.99 13.18 27.01
C ILE A 69 12.34 11.82 27.29
N ARG A 70 11.37 11.44 26.46
CA ARG A 70 10.87 10.08 26.33
C ARG A 70 11.59 9.40 25.16
N LEU A 71 12.13 8.23 25.42
CA LEU A 71 12.77 7.39 24.40
C LEU A 71 12.03 6.06 24.29
N ASP A 72 11.48 5.80 23.11
CA ASP A 72 10.92 4.49 22.76
C ASP A 72 11.91 3.85 21.76
N ILE A 73 12.73 2.92 22.22
CA ILE A 73 13.79 2.25 21.43
C ILE A 73 13.46 0.76 21.31
N GLY A 74 13.71 0.20 20.12
CA GLY A 74 13.40 -1.19 19.78
C GLY A 74 14.63 -2.04 19.45
N VAL A 75 15.84 -1.59 19.79
CA VAL A 75 17.10 -2.29 19.49
C VAL A 75 18.10 -2.18 20.64
N ASP A 76 18.99 -3.16 20.73
CA ASP A 76 20.10 -3.20 21.66
C ASP A 76 21.46 -3.25 20.95
N GLU A 77 22.55 -3.02 21.70
CA GLU A 77 23.90 -3.21 21.19
C GLU A 77 24.10 -4.69 20.81
N GLY A 78 24.60 -4.92 19.59
CA GLY A 78 24.78 -6.26 19.06
C GLY A 78 23.66 -6.74 18.15
N ASP A 79 22.50 -6.05 18.14
CA ASP A 79 21.40 -6.38 17.23
C ASP A 79 21.76 -6.10 15.76
N GLU A 80 21.06 -6.80 14.87
CA GLU A 80 21.19 -6.65 13.42
C GLU A 80 19.95 -5.97 12.82
N ILE A 81 20.16 -4.80 12.21
CA ILE A 81 19.10 -4.13 11.44
C ILE A 81 18.97 -4.82 10.09
N SER A 82 17.79 -5.37 9.85
CA SER A 82 17.43 -6.07 8.63
C SER A 82 16.90 -5.09 7.57
N PHE A 83 17.04 -5.44 6.30
CA PHE A 83 16.38 -4.73 5.19
C PHE A 83 14.96 -5.24 4.88
N TYR A 84 14.48 -6.25 5.61
CA TYR A 84 13.15 -6.83 5.42
C TYR A 84 12.04 -6.09 6.16
N TYR A 85 12.39 -5.27 7.15
CA TYR A 85 11.46 -4.55 8.01
C TYR A 85 11.76 -3.04 7.97
N ASP A 86 10.86 -2.25 8.56
CA ASP A 86 11.07 -0.81 8.75
C ASP A 86 12.37 -0.59 9.54
N PRO A 87 13.32 0.24 9.03
CA PRO A 87 14.62 0.44 9.67
C PRO A 87 14.58 1.44 10.84
N MET A 88 13.43 1.68 11.46
CA MET A 88 13.28 2.58 12.60
C MET A 88 13.96 2.00 13.84
N ILE A 89 14.90 2.77 14.40
CA ILE A 89 15.65 2.41 15.60
C ILE A 89 14.92 2.89 16.85
N ALA A 90 14.49 4.16 16.85
CA ALA A 90 13.89 4.78 18.02
C ALA A 90 12.96 5.95 17.67
N LYS A 91 11.99 6.20 18.54
CA LYS A 91 11.27 7.47 18.65
C LYS A 91 11.78 8.23 19.86
N ILE A 92 12.15 9.46 19.66
CA ILE A 92 12.69 10.35 20.70
C ILE A 92 11.75 11.54 20.80
N ILE A 93 11.18 11.77 21.96
CA ILE A 93 10.20 12.83 22.21
C ILE A 93 10.72 13.76 23.29
N SER A 94 10.96 15.03 22.97
CA SER A 94 11.26 16.07 23.95
C SER A 94 9.99 16.85 24.31
N LYS A 95 9.82 17.17 25.59
CA LYS A 95 8.72 18.03 26.07
C LYS A 95 9.27 19.09 26.99
N GLU A 96 9.04 20.36 26.64
CA GLU A 96 9.50 21.52 27.45
C GLU A 96 8.42 22.59 27.51
N SER A 97 8.69 23.67 28.27
CA SER A 97 7.76 24.78 28.41
C SER A 97 7.57 25.56 27.10
N THR A 98 8.64 25.69 26.32
CA THR A 98 8.64 26.39 25.04
C THR A 98 9.12 25.52 23.90
N ARG A 99 8.78 25.90 22.66
CA ARG A 99 9.23 25.23 21.45
C ARG A 99 10.75 25.22 21.31
N THR A 100 11.39 26.37 21.57
CA THR A 100 12.86 26.52 21.48
C THR A 100 13.57 25.62 22.50
N GLU A 101 13.07 25.54 23.72
CA GLU A 101 13.60 24.62 24.72
C GLU A 101 13.46 23.14 24.27
N SER A 102 12.29 22.75 23.74
CA SER A 102 12.10 21.39 23.22
C SER A 102 13.07 21.06 22.08
N ILE A 103 13.32 21.99 21.16
CA ILE A 103 14.30 21.85 20.08
C ILE A 103 15.71 21.68 20.66
N ASN A 104 16.10 22.52 21.61
CA ASN A 104 17.44 22.49 22.21
C ASN A 104 17.68 21.18 22.99
N SER A 105 16.70 20.73 23.77
CA SER A 105 16.75 19.46 24.49
C SER A 105 16.89 18.27 23.52
N MET A 106 16.14 18.28 22.43
CA MET A 106 16.25 17.25 21.38
C MET A 106 17.61 17.23 20.71
N ILE A 107 18.14 18.40 20.32
CA ILE A 107 19.47 18.53 19.70
C ILE A 107 20.56 18.03 20.65
N LYS A 108 20.48 18.40 21.93
CA LYS A 108 21.43 17.94 22.96
C LYS A 108 21.41 16.42 23.06
N PHE A 109 20.23 15.83 23.21
CA PHE A 109 20.06 14.39 23.31
C PHE A 109 20.59 13.64 22.08
N LEU A 110 20.25 14.10 20.86
CA LEU A 110 20.74 13.51 19.63
C LEU A 110 22.27 13.59 19.48
N LYS A 111 22.91 14.66 19.96
CA LYS A 111 24.38 14.78 19.95
C LYS A 111 25.07 13.78 20.88
N GLU A 112 24.50 13.53 22.05
CA GLU A 112 25.02 12.61 23.05
C GLU A 112 24.67 11.14 22.75
N PHE A 113 23.67 10.87 21.89
CA PHE A 113 23.27 9.53 21.47
C PHE A 113 24.31 8.98 20.49
N GLU A 114 25.02 7.91 20.88
CA GLU A 114 26.04 7.27 20.04
C GLU A 114 25.54 5.94 19.52
N ILE A 115 25.64 5.73 18.19
CA ILE A 115 25.37 4.46 17.53
C ILE A 115 26.39 4.24 16.42
N GLU A 116 26.99 3.05 16.36
CA GLU A 116 28.02 2.69 15.39
C GLU A 116 27.69 1.34 14.74
N GLY A 117 28.27 1.10 13.55
CA GLY A 117 28.05 -0.13 12.76
C GLY A 117 27.05 0.05 11.62
N ILE A 118 26.19 1.08 11.70
CA ILE A 118 25.17 1.42 10.70
C ILE A 118 25.16 2.93 10.44
N ASN A 119 24.67 3.36 9.26
CA ASN A 119 24.38 4.77 9.05
C ASN A 119 22.99 5.10 9.60
N THR A 120 22.82 6.32 10.10
CA THR A 120 21.54 6.80 10.60
C THR A 120 21.23 8.20 10.07
N ASN A 121 19.96 8.58 10.12
CA ASN A 121 19.51 9.93 9.78
C ASN A 121 19.76 10.97 10.91
N LYS A 122 20.53 10.63 11.96
CA LYS A 122 20.77 11.49 13.14
C LYS A 122 21.28 12.90 12.78
N SER A 123 22.29 13.00 11.93
CA SER A 123 22.86 14.29 11.51
C SER A 123 21.88 15.13 10.69
N PHE A 124 21.07 14.48 9.86
CA PHE A 124 19.98 15.12 9.13
C PHE A 124 18.94 15.71 10.10
N LEU A 125 18.48 14.94 11.09
CA LEU A 125 17.54 15.41 12.12
C LEU A 125 18.06 16.65 12.86
N ILE A 126 19.33 16.64 13.26
CA ILE A 126 19.98 17.81 13.90
C ILE A 126 19.98 19.02 12.95
N SER A 127 20.28 18.83 11.67
CA SER A 127 20.29 19.93 10.68
C SER A 127 18.90 20.54 10.48
N VAL A 128 17.84 19.72 10.48
CA VAL A 128 16.44 20.17 10.40
C VAL A 128 16.06 20.97 11.62
N LEU A 129 16.38 20.46 12.81
CA LEU A 129 16.08 21.14 14.10
C LEU A 129 16.79 22.49 14.25
N GLN A 130 17.97 22.64 13.67
CA GLN A 130 18.76 23.89 13.68
C GLN A 130 18.30 24.90 12.62
N ASN A 131 17.36 24.53 11.75
CA ASN A 131 16.86 25.42 10.72
C ASN A 131 15.90 26.46 11.31
N LYS A 132 16.13 27.74 11.01
CA LYS A 132 15.34 28.86 11.53
C LYS A 132 13.85 28.77 11.17
N THR A 133 13.55 28.35 9.95
CA THR A 133 12.16 28.16 9.49
C THR A 133 11.45 27.08 10.31
N PHE A 134 12.18 26.02 10.70
CA PHE A 134 11.66 24.97 11.59
C PHE A 134 11.47 25.50 13.01
N GLU A 135 12.42 26.26 13.56
CA GLU A 135 12.34 26.86 14.87
C GLU A 135 11.13 27.81 14.98
N GLU A 136 10.93 28.65 13.98
CA GLU A 136 9.81 29.60 13.91
C GLU A 136 8.45 28.95 13.61
N ALA A 137 8.40 27.63 13.41
CA ALA A 137 7.20 26.87 13.01
C ALA A 137 6.55 27.37 11.70
N ASN A 138 7.31 28.01 10.82
CA ASN A 138 6.84 28.56 9.55
C ASN A 138 7.13 27.60 8.39
N PHE A 139 6.58 26.38 8.45
CA PHE A 139 6.80 25.33 7.46
C PHE A 139 5.53 24.56 7.13
N ASN A 140 5.53 23.89 6.00
CA ASN A 140 4.48 22.99 5.55
C ASN A 140 5.05 21.58 5.27
N THR A 141 4.21 20.66 4.82
CA THR A 141 4.59 19.26 4.55
C THR A 141 5.67 19.09 3.48
N LYS A 142 5.92 20.11 2.63
CA LYS A 142 6.98 20.11 1.62
C LYS A 142 8.30 20.72 2.10
N PHE A 143 8.37 21.14 3.36
CA PHE A 143 9.54 21.83 3.92
C PHE A 143 10.83 21.01 3.75
N ILE A 144 10.81 19.74 4.09
CA ILE A 144 11.98 18.86 3.94
C ILE A 144 12.35 18.69 2.47
N GLU A 145 11.39 18.40 1.61
CA GLU A 145 11.60 18.22 0.17
C GLU A 145 12.25 19.46 -0.48
N ASN A 146 11.71 20.64 -0.17
CA ASN A 146 12.18 21.91 -0.73
C ASN A 146 13.57 22.34 -0.22
N ASN A 147 14.01 21.82 0.93
CA ASN A 147 15.28 22.19 1.57
C ASN A 147 16.26 21.02 1.71
N LEU A 148 16.00 19.89 1.08
CA LEU A 148 16.72 18.64 1.28
C LEU A 148 18.23 18.78 1.09
N SER A 149 18.67 19.49 0.05
CA SER A 149 20.09 19.73 -0.22
C SER A 149 20.82 20.54 0.86
N ALA A 150 20.09 21.39 1.58
CA ALA A 150 20.66 22.18 2.69
C ALA A 150 20.83 21.33 3.97
N PHE A 151 20.04 20.28 4.14
CA PHE A 151 20.09 19.41 5.32
C PHE A 151 21.07 18.25 5.17
N ILE A 152 21.38 17.83 3.95
CA ILE A 152 22.31 16.74 3.66
C ILE A 152 23.70 17.35 3.40
N LYS A 153 24.60 17.23 4.38
CA LYS A 153 26.01 17.61 4.17
C LYS A 153 26.63 16.65 3.16
N LYS A 154 27.20 17.17 2.06
CA LYS A 154 27.98 16.37 1.13
C LYS A 154 29.19 15.78 1.86
N LYS A 155 29.56 14.55 1.52
CA LYS A 155 30.71 13.84 2.10
C LYS A 155 32.03 14.66 2.01
N GLU A 156 32.13 15.56 1.02
CA GLU A 156 33.25 16.46 0.80
C GLU A 156 33.40 17.54 1.90
N ASP A 157 32.28 18.07 2.43
CA ASP A 157 32.32 19.05 3.51
C ASP A 157 32.69 18.41 4.86
N ILE A 158 32.35 17.12 5.06
CA ILE A 158 32.76 16.36 6.24
C ILE A 158 34.25 16.02 6.20
N LEU A 159 34.81 15.76 5.01
CA LEU A 159 36.24 15.51 4.83
C LEU A 159 37.07 16.77 5.06
N GLN A 160 36.59 17.94 4.62
CA GLN A 160 37.28 19.22 4.88
C GLN A 160 37.26 19.60 6.36
N THR A 161 36.13 19.36 7.07
CA THR A 161 36.05 19.61 8.52
C THR A 161 36.89 18.62 9.31
N LYS A 162 36.94 17.34 8.90
CA LYS A 162 37.82 16.33 9.51
C LYS A 162 39.31 16.55 9.19
N GLN A 163 39.67 17.12 8.04
CA GLN A 163 41.05 17.50 7.73
C GLN A 163 41.51 18.70 8.57
N GLN A 164 40.63 19.60 8.94
CA GLN A 164 40.97 20.69 9.87
C GLN A 164 41.14 20.21 11.33
N ASP A 165 40.36 19.20 11.75
CA ASP A 165 40.47 18.55 13.06
C ASP A 165 41.60 17.48 13.10
N ALA A 166 41.86 16.79 11.99
CA ALA A 166 42.90 15.75 11.88
C ALA A 166 44.35 16.30 11.86
N ASN A 167 44.52 17.59 11.67
CA ASN A 167 45.84 18.23 11.91
C ASN A 167 46.21 18.31 13.41
N LYS A 168 45.37 17.78 14.29
CA LYS A 168 45.63 17.67 15.74
C LYS A 168 45.87 16.23 16.24
N ILE A 169 45.61 15.18 15.44
CA ILE A 169 45.85 13.78 15.87
C ILE A 169 46.33 12.97 14.67
N ASN A 170 47.67 12.85 14.54
CA ASN A 170 48.30 11.88 13.63
C ASN A 170 48.12 10.46 14.18
N GLN A 171 47.31 9.66 13.48
CA GLN A 171 47.48 8.20 13.45
C GLN A 171 47.06 7.67 12.07
N GLU A 172 48.09 7.28 11.30
CA GLU A 172 47.97 6.62 10.01
C GLU A 172 47.41 5.20 10.17
N TYR A 173 46.32 4.88 9.43
CA TYR A 173 45.97 3.49 9.17
C TYR A 173 46.97 2.90 8.18
N SER A 174 47.63 1.83 8.52
CA SER A 174 48.66 1.20 7.71
C SER A 174 48.03 0.34 6.61
N ASP A 175 48.77 0.19 5.47
CA ASP A 175 48.40 -0.72 4.36
C ASP A 175 48.09 -2.18 4.81
N LYS A 176 48.49 -2.53 6.03
CA LYS A 176 48.19 -3.82 6.66
C LYS A 176 46.72 -3.97 7.04
N ASP A 177 46.07 -2.89 7.43
CA ASP A 177 44.68 -2.90 7.88
C ASP A 177 43.71 -3.01 6.67
N VAL A 178 44.09 -2.40 5.53
CA VAL A 178 43.35 -2.53 4.27
C VAL A 178 43.41 -3.97 3.74
N LYS A 179 44.61 -4.60 3.79
CA LYS A 179 44.79 -6.01 3.38
C LYS A 179 44.10 -7.00 4.31
N ALA A 180 43.99 -6.69 5.61
CA ALA A 180 43.23 -7.51 6.56
C ALA A 180 41.70 -7.49 6.24
N PHE A 181 41.20 -6.35 5.82
CA PHE A 181 39.79 -6.20 5.42
C PHE A 181 39.47 -6.96 4.13
N GLU A 182 40.34 -6.90 3.14
CA GLU A 182 40.23 -7.65 1.88
C GLU A 182 40.26 -9.18 2.12
N LYS A 183 41.07 -9.63 3.10
CA LYS A 183 41.16 -11.04 3.48
C LYS A 183 39.91 -11.55 4.18
N ILE A 184 39.26 -10.76 5.03
CA ILE A 184 37.98 -11.11 5.70
C ILE A 184 36.88 -11.27 4.66
N ILE A 185 36.81 -10.44 3.63
CA ILE A 185 35.84 -10.52 2.54
C ILE A 185 36.05 -11.80 1.69
N ALA A 186 37.31 -12.26 1.55
CA ALA A 186 37.66 -13.43 0.76
C ALA A 186 37.43 -14.77 1.50
N GLU A 187 37.41 -14.77 2.83
CA GLU A 187 37.34 -15.98 3.68
C GLU A 187 35.94 -16.25 4.25
N THR A 188 34.91 -15.44 3.94
CA THR A 188 33.54 -15.72 4.39
C THR A 188 32.96 -16.91 3.64
N PRO A 189 32.52 -18.00 4.32
CA PRO A 189 32.04 -19.20 3.67
C PRO A 189 30.80 -18.93 2.84
N LYS A 190 30.82 -19.27 1.56
CA LYS A 190 29.66 -19.24 0.68
C LYS A 190 28.60 -20.21 1.20
N SER A 191 27.51 -19.69 1.73
CA SER A 191 26.33 -20.47 2.07
C SER A 191 25.77 -21.11 0.79
N LYS A 192 25.59 -22.42 0.82
CA LYS A 192 24.94 -23.19 -0.24
C LYS A 192 23.43 -22.95 -0.18
N ASN A 193 22.93 -21.96 -0.81
CA ASN A 193 21.55 -21.59 -1.11
C ASN A 193 21.27 -20.12 -0.77
N GLY A 194 21.66 -19.24 -1.69
CA GLY A 194 21.26 -17.84 -1.65
C GLY A 194 21.89 -17.08 -2.83
N GLN A 195 21.06 -16.55 -3.70
CA GLN A 195 21.50 -15.69 -4.79
C GLN A 195 22.05 -14.36 -4.21
N GLY A 196 23.34 -14.27 -4.04
CA GLY A 196 24.04 -13.01 -3.78
C GLY A 196 24.20 -12.22 -5.09
N TYR A 197 24.08 -10.92 -5.02
CA TYR A 197 24.35 -10.00 -6.13
C TYR A 197 25.78 -10.18 -6.65
N THR A 198 25.92 -10.28 -7.98
CA THR A 198 27.24 -10.42 -8.63
C THR A 198 27.92 -9.05 -8.78
N LYS A 199 29.27 -9.02 -8.98
CA LYS A 199 30.00 -7.79 -9.32
C LYS A 199 29.42 -7.04 -10.53
N LYS A 200 28.65 -7.73 -11.38
CA LYS A 200 27.96 -7.17 -12.54
C LYS A 200 26.72 -6.40 -12.12
N ASP A 201 26.03 -6.89 -11.08
CA ASP A 201 24.82 -6.22 -10.53
C ASP A 201 25.21 -4.94 -9.77
N LEU A 202 26.31 -4.97 -9.03
CA LEU A 202 26.86 -3.78 -8.36
C LEU A 202 27.37 -2.72 -9.36
N LYS A 203 28.02 -3.13 -10.47
CA LYS A 203 28.41 -2.21 -11.54
C LYS A 203 27.23 -1.62 -12.31
N ALA A 204 26.14 -2.38 -12.47
CA ALA A 204 24.90 -1.87 -13.05
C ALA A 204 24.25 -0.82 -12.13
N PHE A 205 24.34 -1.00 -10.82
CA PHE A 205 23.85 -0.05 -9.81
C PHE A 205 24.68 1.25 -9.80
N ASP A 206 26.01 1.16 -9.86
CA ASP A 206 26.91 2.32 -9.94
C ASP A 206 26.70 3.12 -11.23
N ASN A 207 26.41 2.47 -12.35
CA ASN A 207 26.12 3.15 -13.62
C ASN A 207 24.75 3.88 -13.61
N ILE A 208 23.79 3.42 -12.82
CA ILE A 208 22.50 4.11 -12.65
C ILE A 208 22.65 5.35 -11.76
N VAL A 209 23.53 5.30 -10.76
CA VAL A 209 23.79 6.41 -9.83
C VAL A 209 24.65 7.50 -10.45
N SER A 210 25.63 7.13 -11.29
CA SER A 210 26.58 8.09 -11.91
C SER A 210 26.07 8.78 -13.19
N SER A 211 24.91 8.40 -13.74
CA SER A 211 24.35 8.99 -14.98
C SER A 211 23.39 10.17 -14.76
N LYS A 212 23.28 10.70 -13.53
CA LYS A 212 22.33 11.78 -13.18
C LYS A 212 22.90 13.20 -13.15
N ASP A 213 24.06 13.46 -13.72
CA ASP A 213 24.49 14.84 -13.95
C ASP A 213 24.41 15.19 -15.45
N ASN A 214 23.56 16.16 -15.73
CA ASN A 214 23.28 16.83 -17.02
C ASN A 214 22.26 16.13 -17.94
N LYS A 215 20.97 16.43 -17.71
CA LYS A 215 20.06 16.75 -18.83
C LYS A 215 18.85 17.54 -18.34
N LYS A 216 18.51 18.57 -19.14
CA LYS A 216 17.32 19.43 -19.07
C LYS A 216 16.03 18.61 -18.92
N GLU A 217 15.05 19.23 -18.26
CA GLU A 217 13.65 18.77 -18.21
C GLU A 217 13.21 18.18 -19.56
N SER A 218 13.18 16.87 -19.62
CA SER A 218 12.45 16.12 -20.63
C SER A 218 11.75 15.00 -19.90
N GLU A 219 10.48 14.85 -20.17
CA GLU A 219 9.54 13.84 -19.68
C GLU A 219 10.19 12.53 -19.25
N VAL A 220 10.21 12.27 -17.95
CA VAL A 220 10.64 10.97 -17.41
C VAL A 220 9.51 9.99 -17.70
N LYS A 221 9.57 9.33 -18.84
CA LYS A 221 8.88 8.05 -19.04
C LYS A 221 9.56 7.05 -18.11
N ALA A 222 8.95 6.79 -16.97
CA ALA A 222 9.33 5.67 -16.14
C ALA A 222 9.11 4.39 -16.96
N GLU A 223 10.16 3.82 -17.53
CA GLU A 223 10.12 2.45 -18.01
C GLU A 223 9.90 1.55 -16.80
N VAL A 224 8.65 1.20 -16.56
CA VAL A 224 8.30 0.07 -15.71
C VAL A 224 8.89 -1.17 -16.41
N LYS A 225 10.03 -1.67 -15.93
CA LYS A 225 10.53 -2.98 -16.34
C LYS A 225 9.42 -3.98 -16.05
N ASN A 226 8.72 -4.41 -17.09
CA ASN A 226 7.75 -5.48 -17.01
C ASN A 226 8.49 -6.74 -16.54
N VAL A 227 8.44 -7.01 -15.24
CA VAL A 227 8.77 -8.35 -14.73
C VAL A 227 7.66 -9.25 -15.25
N PRO A 228 7.96 -10.25 -16.10
CA PRO A 228 6.92 -11.12 -16.64
C PRO A 228 6.14 -11.74 -15.49
N GLY A 229 4.81 -11.62 -15.54
CA GLY A 229 3.96 -12.29 -14.57
C GLY A 229 4.21 -13.79 -14.61
N LYS A 230 4.36 -14.44 -13.45
CA LYS A 230 4.61 -15.86 -13.32
C LYS A 230 3.46 -16.54 -12.59
N ILE A 231 2.94 -17.60 -13.18
CA ILE A 231 2.10 -18.59 -12.52
C ILE A 231 3.03 -19.58 -11.83
N TYR A 232 2.76 -19.95 -10.61
CA TYR A 232 3.60 -20.89 -9.87
C TYR A 232 3.15 -22.32 -10.11
N ASP A 233 4.11 -23.22 -10.33
CA ASP A 233 3.83 -24.65 -10.51
C ASP A 233 3.20 -25.27 -9.23
N THR A 234 3.58 -24.74 -8.07
CA THR A 234 3.00 -25.06 -6.77
C THR A 234 2.75 -23.78 -5.99
N PRO A 235 1.58 -23.63 -5.33
CA PRO A 235 1.30 -22.46 -4.52
C PRO A 235 2.33 -22.27 -3.41
N LYS A 236 2.62 -21.02 -3.09
CA LYS A 236 3.46 -20.65 -1.94
C LYS A 236 2.57 -20.40 -0.73
N PHE A 237 2.99 -20.94 0.41
CA PHE A 237 2.33 -20.74 1.71
C PHE A 237 3.27 -19.91 2.58
N LEU A 238 2.90 -18.68 2.86
CA LEU A 238 3.74 -17.69 3.52
C LEU A 238 3.07 -17.22 4.82
N PRO A 239 3.83 -17.03 5.91
CA PRO A 239 3.27 -16.37 7.09
C PRO A 239 2.99 -14.90 6.79
N ALA A 240 1.85 -14.41 7.27
CA ALA A 240 1.42 -13.03 7.13
C ALA A 240 1.02 -12.47 8.50
N GLY A 241 1.99 -12.33 9.40
CA GLY A 241 1.77 -12.06 10.82
C GLY A 241 1.44 -13.33 11.62
N ASP A 242 0.92 -13.16 12.83
CA ASP A 242 0.75 -14.26 13.78
C ASP A 242 -0.45 -15.16 13.46
N LYS A 243 -1.53 -14.56 12.91
CA LYS A 243 -2.83 -15.22 12.72
C LYS A 243 -3.24 -15.37 11.25
N TYR A 244 -2.33 -15.09 10.31
CA TYR A 244 -2.65 -15.14 8.89
C TYR A 244 -1.64 -15.96 8.11
N MET A 245 -2.16 -16.67 7.11
CA MET A 245 -1.37 -17.34 6.08
C MET A 245 -1.74 -16.78 4.72
N LEU A 246 -0.74 -16.33 3.96
CA LEU A 246 -0.90 -15.94 2.56
C LEU A 246 -0.61 -17.13 1.66
N ILE A 247 -1.54 -17.48 0.80
CA ILE A 247 -1.37 -18.50 -0.24
C ILE A 247 -1.28 -17.77 -1.58
N GLU A 248 -0.13 -17.86 -2.25
CA GLU A 248 0.09 -17.27 -3.57
C GLU A 248 0.11 -18.36 -4.64
N PHE A 249 -0.71 -18.19 -5.69
CA PHE A 249 -0.77 -19.03 -6.87
C PHE A 249 0.07 -18.46 -8.03
N GLY A 250 0.42 -17.19 -7.96
CA GLY A 250 1.21 -16.47 -8.93
C GLY A 250 1.39 -15.00 -8.57
N ASN A 251 2.11 -14.24 -9.41
CA ASN A 251 2.28 -12.79 -9.27
C ASN A 251 1.69 -12.02 -10.47
N VAL A 252 0.64 -12.54 -11.07
CA VAL A 252 -0.05 -11.96 -12.23
C VAL A 252 -1.56 -11.92 -12.01
N MET A 253 -2.21 -10.85 -12.46
CA MET A 253 -3.67 -10.78 -12.46
C MET A 253 -4.23 -11.74 -13.51
N ASN A 254 -4.82 -12.83 -13.05
CA ASN A 254 -5.32 -13.92 -13.89
C ASN A 254 -6.62 -14.47 -13.32
N LEU A 255 -7.66 -14.60 -14.17
CA LEU A 255 -8.97 -15.11 -13.77
C LEU A 255 -8.92 -16.57 -13.32
N GLU A 256 -8.11 -17.42 -13.98
CA GLU A 256 -8.01 -18.82 -13.59
C GLU A 256 -7.40 -19.00 -12.19
N LEU A 257 -6.38 -18.18 -11.85
CA LEU A 257 -5.80 -18.18 -10.51
C LEU A 257 -6.82 -17.72 -9.48
N ASN A 258 -7.66 -16.74 -9.84
CA ASN A 258 -8.72 -16.28 -8.95
C ASN A 258 -9.82 -17.33 -8.77
N PHE A 259 -10.22 -18.04 -9.84
CA PHE A 259 -11.16 -19.16 -9.72
C PHE A 259 -10.60 -20.25 -8.79
N THR A 260 -9.30 -20.57 -8.91
CA THR A 260 -8.63 -21.52 -8.02
C THR A 260 -8.64 -21.04 -6.55
N ALA A 261 -8.32 -19.77 -6.31
CA ALA A 261 -8.36 -19.18 -4.96
C ALA A 261 -9.76 -19.26 -4.34
N GLN A 262 -10.80 -18.94 -5.12
CA GLN A 262 -12.18 -19.00 -4.64
C GLN A 262 -12.68 -20.44 -4.44
N ASN A 263 -12.26 -21.37 -5.30
CA ASN A 263 -12.57 -22.79 -5.12
C ASN A 263 -11.91 -23.35 -3.85
N LEU A 264 -10.65 -22.98 -3.58
CA LEU A 264 -9.99 -23.33 -2.33
C LEU A 264 -10.70 -22.72 -1.11
N ALA A 265 -11.11 -21.46 -1.17
CA ALA A 265 -11.87 -20.82 -0.09
C ALA A 265 -13.18 -21.57 0.20
N LYS A 266 -13.90 -21.99 -0.85
CA LYS A 266 -15.09 -22.83 -0.73
C LYS A 266 -14.76 -24.19 -0.10
N ALA A 267 -13.71 -24.85 -0.56
CA ALA A 267 -13.29 -26.15 -0.03
C ALA A 267 -12.92 -26.08 1.46
N ILE A 268 -12.19 -25.04 1.88
CA ILE A 268 -11.86 -24.79 3.30
C ILE A 268 -13.12 -24.69 4.14
N LYS A 269 -14.11 -23.94 3.65
CA LYS A 269 -15.41 -23.76 4.32
C LYS A 269 -16.20 -25.08 4.38
N ASP A 270 -16.29 -25.81 3.28
CA ASP A 270 -17.05 -27.06 3.17
C ASP A 270 -16.45 -28.17 4.05
N HIS A 271 -15.11 -28.26 4.14
CA HIS A 271 -14.41 -29.21 5.00
C HIS A 271 -14.32 -28.76 6.46
N LYS A 272 -14.73 -27.53 6.77
CA LYS A 272 -14.66 -26.94 8.13
C LYS A 272 -13.25 -27.10 8.73
N VAL A 273 -12.23 -26.67 7.97
CA VAL A 273 -10.83 -26.78 8.42
C VAL A 273 -10.67 -26.16 9.80
N LYS A 274 -10.16 -26.95 10.74
CA LYS A 274 -10.05 -26.56 12.15
C LYS A 274 -9.19 -25.31 12.31
N GLY A 275 -9.63 -24.40 13.17
CA GLY A 275 -8.89 -23.17 13.49
C GLY A 275 -8.89 -22.12 12.38
N VAL A 276 -9.53 -22.35 11.23
CA VAL A 276 -9.71 -21.33 10.19
C VAL A 276 -11.03 -20.59 10.42
N TYR A 277 -10.94 -19.26 10.55
CA TYR A 277 -12.10 -18.39 10.75
C TYR A 277 -12.62 -17.77 9.46
N GLU A 278 -11.70 -17.33 8.61
CA GLU A 278 -12.03 -16.57 7.42
C GLU A 278 -11.03 -16.80 6.29
N THR A 279 -11.50 -16.68 5.07
CA THR A 279 -10.68 -16.69 3.88
C THR A 279 -11.02 -15.48 3.01
N SER A 280 -9.99 -14.79 2.52
CA SER A 280 -10.12 -13.62 1.67
C SER A 280 -9.41 -13.87 0.34
N PRO A 281 -10.13 -14.40 -0.69
CA PRO A 281 -9.58 -14.54 -2.03
C PRO A 281 -9.23 -13.18 -2.64
N CYS A 282 -8.13 -13.14 -3.37
CA CYS A 282 -7.68 -11.98 -4.13
C CYS A 282 -7.31 -12.43 -5.56
N PHE A 283 -6.73 -11.55 -6.40
CA PHE A 283 -6.49 -11.82 -7.82
C PHE A 283 -5.77 -13.15 -8.12
N ALA A 284 -4.65 -13.39 -7.47
CA ALA A 284 -3.83 -14.58 -7.65
C ALA A 284 -3.34 -15.15 -6.31
N SER A 285 -4.04 -14.83 -5.24
CA SER A 285 -3.68 -15.23 -3.88
C SER A 285 -4.92 -15.34 -3.00
N MET A 286 -4.73 -15.84 -1.80
CA MET A 286 -5.75 -15.90 -0.77
C MET A 286 -5.12 -15.69 0.58
N LEU A 287 -5.72 -14.84 1.41
CA LEU A 287 -5.37 -14.72 2.82
C LEU A 287 -6.28 -15.64 3.64
N VAL A 288 -5.70 -16.40 4.54
CA VAL A 288 -6.40 -17.29 5.47
C VAL A 288 -6.18 -16.78 6.88
N HIS A 289 -7.26 -16.41 7.58
CA HIS A 289 -7.23 -16.07 9.00
C HIS A 289 -7.44 -17.34 9.82
N TYR A 290 -6.50 -17.64 10.71
CA TYR A 290 -6.54 -18.84 11.55
C TYR A 290 -6.09 -18.55 12.99
N GLU A 291 -6.41 -19.46 13.93
CA GLU A 291 -5.99 -19.37 15.32
C GLU A 291 -4.82 -20.32 15.59
N PRO A 292 -3.60 -19.80 15.84
CA PRO A 292 -2.40 -20.60 16.07
C PRO A 292 -2.45 -21.50 17.31
N GLU A 293 -3.35 -21.22 18.24
CA GLU A 293 -3.58 -22.09 19.40
C GLU A 293 -4.38 -23.35 19.06
N GLU A 294 -5.23 -23.28 18.02
CA GLU A 294 -6.04 -24.39 17.53
C GLU A 294 -5.33 -25.24 16.49
N ILE A 295 -4.54 -24.61 15.61
CA ILE A 295 -3.75 -25.28 14.57
C ILE A 295 -2.44 -24.53 14.33
N LYS A 296 -1.32 -25.24 14.29
CA LYS A 296 -0.01 -24.61 14.01
C LYS A 296 0.16 -24.34 12.52
N PHE A 297 0.95 -23.32 12.17
CA PHE A 297 1.18 -22.89 10.79
C PHE A 297 1.55 -24.06 9.85
N ASN A 298 2.47 -24.92 10.27
CA ASN A 298 2.93 -26.03 9.43
C ASN A 298 1.85 -27.11 9.24
N ASP A 299 1.03 -27.35 10.25
CA ASP A 299 -0.06 -28.33 10.17
C ASP A 299 -1.16 -27.79 9.25
N LEU A 300 -1.56 -26.54 9.42
CA LEU A 300 -2.48 -25.85 8.51
C LEU A 300 -1.95 -25.85 7.08
N LYS A 301 -0.68 -25.51 6.89
CA LYS A 301 -0.04 -25.53 5.55
C LYS A 301 -0.14 -26.90 4.90
N ASN A 302 0.13 -27.98 5.64
CA ASN A 302 0.07 -29.35 5.11
C ASN A 302 -1.37 -29.74 4.77
N GLU A 303 -2.34 -29.39 5.61
CA GLU A 303 -3.75 -29.63 5.37
C GLU A 303 -4.24 -28.87 4.14
N LEU A 304 -3.94 -27.56 4.03
CA LEU A 304 -4.35 -26.76 2.89
C LEU A 304 -3.64 -27.17 1.58
N LYS A 305 -2.38 -27.63 1.67
CA LYS A 305 -1.69 -28.18 0.51
C LYS A 305 -2.38 -29.46 0.01
N SER A 306 -2.70 -30.39 0.92
CA SER A 306 -3.45 -31.60 0.56
C SER A 306 -4.82 -31.26 -0.05
N LEU A 307 -5.47 -30.23 0.48
CA LEU A 307 -6.75 -29.76 -0.05
C LEU A 307 -6.58 -29.21 -1.46
N VAL A 308 -5.57 -28.35 -1.71
CA VAL A 308 -5.24 -27.85 -3.06
C VAL A 308 -4.99 -29.00 -4.04
N ASP A 309 -4.19 -30.00 -3.64
CA ASP A 309 -3.87 -31.15 -4.47
C ASP A 309 -5.14 -32.00 -4.79
N SER A 310 -6.16 -31.95 -3.94
CA SER A 310 -7.43 -32.66 -4.13
C SER A 310 -8.46 -31.92 -4.98
N LEU A 311 -8.28 -30.62 -5.25
CA LEU A 311 -9.28 -29.82 -5.97
C LEU A 311 -9.51 -30.23 -7.43
N GLY A 312 -8.64 -31.06 -7.99
CA GLY A 312 -8.72 -31.47 -9.39
C GLY A 312 -8.41 -30.34 -10.40
N PRO A 313 -8.63 -30.58 -11.67
CA PRO A 313 -8.36 -29.58 -12.71
C PRO A 313 -9.30 -28.37 -12.60
N SER A 314 -8.79 -27.20 -12.97
CA SER A 314 -9.55 -25.93 -12.92
C SER A 314 -10.84 -25.95 -13.76
N ASP A 315 -10.93 -26.85 -14.75
CA ASP A 315 -12.10 -26.98 -15.62
C ASP A 315 -13.36 -27.46 -14.87
N ASP A 316 -13.20 -28.22 -13.80
CA ASP A 316 -14.32 -28.73 -13.03
C ASP A 316 -14.87 -27.74 -11.99
N ILE A 317 -14.28 -26.54 -11.92
CA ILE A 317 -14.70 -25.51 -10.96
C ILE A 317 -16.06 -24.94 -11.36
N GLU A 318 -17.00 -25.01 -10.42
CA GLU A 318 -18.29 -24.32 -10.45
C GLU A 318 -18.44 -23.40 -9.24
N ILE A 319 -18.69 -22.13 -9.47
CA ILE A 319 -18.84 -21.10 -8.45
C ILE A 319 -20.27 -20.56 -8.48
N ASN A 320 -20.93 -20.51 -7.32
CA ASN A 320 -22.20 -19.80 -7.20
C ASN A 320 -21.94 -18.30 -7.37
N SER A 321 -22.60 -17.70 -8.35
CA SER A 321 -22.35 -16.35 -8.79
C SER A 321 -23.63 -15.57 -8.97
N ARG A 322 -23.79 -14.45 -8.26
CA ARG A 322 -24.89 -13.51 -8.47
C ARG A 322 -24.47 -12.51 -9.58
N ILE A 323 -25.45 -12.01 -10.34
CA ILE A 323 -25.20 -10.96 -11.33
C ILE A 323 -25.96 -9.70 -10.89
N PHE A 324 -25.22 -8.60 -10.79
CA PHE A 324 -25.75 -7.28 -10.48
C PHE A 324 -25.70 -6.41 -11.73
N SER A 325 -26.78 -5.72 -12.05
CA SER A 325 -26.82 -4.75 -13.14
C SER A 325 -27.01 -3.35 -12.58
N PHE A 326 -26.08 -2.45 -12.89
CA PHE A 326 -26.12 -1.06 -12.40
C PHE A 326 -26.30 -0.07 -13.53
N PRO A 327 -27.32 0.81 -13.47
CA PRO A 327 -27.40 1.97 -14.32
C PRO A 327 -26.19 2.88 -14.05
N THR A 328 -25.47 3.23 -15.10
CA THR A 328 -24.20 3.94 -14.99
C THR A 328 -24.17 5.13 -15.95
N VAL A 329 -24.06 6.33 -15.43
CA VAL A 329 -23.76 7.51 -16.24
C VAL A 329 -22.26 7.55 -16.47
N TYR A 330 -21.86 7.40 -17.72
CA TYR A 330 -20.47 7.53 -18.15
C TYR A 330 -20.15 8.96 -18.51
N LEU A 331 -18.87 9.34 -18.42
CA LEU A 331 -18.34 10.66 -18.76
C LEU A 331 -19.09 11.77 -18.01
N ASP A 332 -19.45 11.50 -16.77
CA ASP A 332 -20.34 12.30 -15.96
C ASP A 332 -19.67 13.57 -15.42
N LYS A 333 -20.53 14.54 -15.02
CA LYS A 333 -20.09 15.85 -14.51
C LYS A 333 -19.35 15.77 -13.18
N TRP A 334 -19.68 14.82 -12.28
CA TRP A 334 -19.11 14.73 -10.93
C TRP A 334 -17.68 14.15 -10.97
N THR A 335 -17.46 13.11 -11.77
CA THR A 335 -16.10 12.59 -11.99
C THR A 335 -15.22 13.60 -12.71
N LYS A 336 -15.78 14.35 -13.68
CA LYS A 336 -15.08 15.44 -14.35
C LYS A 336 -14.65 16.54 -13.40
N GLU A 337 -15.56 17.03 -12.54
CA GLU A 337 -15.26 18.03 -11.50
C GLU A 337 -14.14 17.53 -10.55
N CYS A 338 -14.20 16.27 -10.14
CA CYS A 338 -13.18 15.68 -9.30
C CYS A 338 -11.79 15.64 -9.97
N VAL A 339 -11.71 15.32 -11.26
CA VAL A 339 -10.46 15.34 -12.05
C VAL A 339 -9.94 16.77 -12.25
N GLU A 340 -10.82 17.73 -12.48
CA GLU A 340 -10.47 19.16 -12.60
C GLU A 340 -9.94 19.70 -11.28
N ASP A 341 -10.58 19.38 -10.15
CA ASP A 341 -10.11 19.75 -8.81
C ASP A 341 -8.70 19.19 -8.54
N TYR A 342 -8.48 17.91 -8.84
CA TYR A 342 -7.14 17.30 -8.76
C TYR A 342 -6.12 18.01 -9.65
N SER A 343 -6.50 18.28 -10.90
CA SER A 343 -5.60 18.89 -11.88
C SER A 343 -5.19 20.32 -11.50
N SER A 344 -6.09 21.02 -10.80
CA SER A 344 -5.83 22.40 -10.34
C SER A 344 -4.97 22.47 -9.07
N LYS A 345 -5.08 21.48 -8.16
CA LYS A 345 -4.51 21.53 -6.80
C LYS A 345 -3.29 20.63 -6.60
N ILE A 346 -3.20 19.52 -7.35
CA ILE A 346 -2.21 18.46 -7.06
C ILE A 346 -1.25 18.27 -8.24
N ALA A 347 -1.76 17.84 -9.39
CA ALA A 347 -0.93 17.59 -10.56
C ALA A 347 -1.74 17.71 -11.86
N LYS A 348 -1.21 18.46 -12.83
CA LYS A 348 -1.82 18.55 -14.16
C LYS A 348 -1.82 17.20 -14.84
N LYS A 349 -2.95 16.82 -15.43
CA LYS A 349 -3.08 15.57 -16.17
C LYS A 349 -4.18 15.69 -17.27
N LYS A 350 -4.12 14.75 -18.21
CA LYS A 350 -5.17 14.53 -19.20
C LYS A 350 -6.44 14.00 -18.50
N PRO A 351 -7.66 14.35 -18.97
CA PRO A 351 -8.88 13.72 -18.48
C PRO A 351 -8.83 12.19 -18.53
N ASP A 352 -9.42 11.55 -17.52
CA ASP A 352 -9.29 10.11 -17.32
C ASP A 352 -9.81 9.26 -18.49
N PRO A 353 -11.01 9.54 -19.05
CA PRO A 353 -11.53 8.78 -20.19
C PRO A 353 -10.63 8.89 -21.43
N GLU A 354 -10.07 10.07 -21.69
CA GLU A 354 -9.16 10.30 -22.81
C GLU A 354 -7.85 9.57 -22.63
N LEU A 355 -7.31 9.56 -21.40
CA LEU A 355 -6.09 8.80 -21.07
C LEU A 355 -6.29 7.30 -21.25
N ILE A 356 -7.43 6.75 -20.79
CA ILE A 356 -7.76 5.33 -20.95
C ILE A 356 -7.89 5.00 -22.45
N THR A 357 -8.57 5.84 -23.21
CA THR A 357 -8.76 5.69 -24.66
C THR A 357 -7.42 5.60 -25.39
N GLU A 358 -6.52 6.55 -25.12
CA GLU A 358 -5.19 6.59 -25.74
C GLU A 358 -4.33 5.38 -25.39
N LEU A 359 -4.22 5.05 -24.09
CA LEU A 359 -3.36 3.96 -23.63
C LEU A 359 -3.83 2.57 -24.07
N ASN A 360 -5.09 2.45 -24.46
CA ASN A 360 -5.65 1.19 -24.95
C ASN A 360 -5.87 1.19 -26.47
N ASN A 361 -5.37 2.18 -27.21
CA ASN A 361 -5.49 2.32 -28.65
C ASN A 361 -6.96 2.24 -29.14
N LEU A 362 -7.86 2.94 -28.43
CA LEU A 362 -9.26 3.06 -28.82
C LEU A 362 -9.44 4.28 -29.72
N GLU A 363 -10.47 4.27 -30.55
CA GLU A 363 -10.75 5.33 -31.52
C GLU A 363 -11.19 6.65 -30.82
N ASN A 364 -12.04 6.51 -29.81
CA ASN A 364 -12.63 7.64 -29.08
C ASN A 364 -13.22 7.17 -27.73
N THR A 365 -13.72 8.11 -26.94
CA THR A 365 -14.34 7.84 -25.64
C THR A 365 -15.67 7.09 -25.74
N GLU A 366 -16.39 7.18 -26.86
CA GLU A 366 -17.59 6.37 -27.09
C GLU A 366 -17.23 4.90 -27.26
N GLN A 367 -16.15 4.57 -27.98
CA GLN A 367 -15.65 3.21 -28.05
C GLN A 367 -15.19 2.73 -26.67
N PHE A 368 -14.53 3.59 -25.89
CA PHE A 368 -14.17 3.23 -24.50
C PHE A 368 -15.44 2.83 -23.71
N VAL A 369 -16.51 3.59 -23.77
CA VAL A 369 -17.77 3.27 -23.08
C VAL A 369 -18.34 1.94 -23.56
N ARG A 370 -18.39 1.69 -24.89
CA ARG A 370 -18.85 0.41 -25.44
C ARG A 370 -18.00 -0.78 -24.96
N VAL A 371 -16.69 -0.62 -24.98
CA VAL A 371 -15.75 -1.67 -24.52
C VAL A 371 -15.94 -1.93 -23.04
N HIS A 372 -15.95 -0.88 -22.19
CA HIS A 372 -16.10 -1.06 -20.76
C HIS A 372 -17.46 -1.64 -20.39
N SER A 373 -18.55 -1.17 -20.97
CA SER A 373 -19.90 -1.69 -20.69
C SER A 373 -20.22 -3.01 -21.41
N GLY A 374 -19.35 -3.46 -22.33
CA GLY A 374 -19.58 -4.63 -23.20
C GLY A 374 -19.49 -5.98 -22.50
N THR A 375 -19.00 -6.06 -21.27
CA THR A 375 -18.75 -7.30 -20.53
C THR A 375 -19.42 -7.33 -19.16
N GLU A 376 -19.45 -8.51 -18.56
CA GLU A 376 -19.60 -8.66 -17.11
C GLU A 376 -18.21 -8.61 -16.46
N TYR A 377 -18.19 -8.08 -15.23
CA TYR A 377 -16.98 -7.97 -14.41
C TYR A 377 -17.04 -8.96 -13.26
N TRP A 378 -16.03 -9.78 -13.12
CA TRP A 378 -15.87 -10.75 -12.05
C TRP A 378 -15.31 -10.10 -10.79
N VAL A 379 -16.01 -10.18 -9.67
CA VAL A 379 -15.52 -9.71 -8.37
C VAL A 379 -14.44 -10.65 -7.87
N SER A 380 -13.19 -10.22 -8.00
CA SER A 380 -12.01 -11.01 -7.65
C SER A 380 -11.59 -10.87 -6.19
N ALA A 381 -11.88 -9.71 -5.61
CA ALA A 381 -11.57 -9.40 -4.22
C ALA A 381 -12.45 -8.26 -3.69
N ILE A 382 -12.58 -8.18 -2.38
CA ILE A 382 -13.12 -7.02 -1.66
C ILE A 382 -11.98 -6.46 -0.81
N GLY A 383 -11.74 -5.15 -0.87
CA GLY A 383 -10.64 -4.56 -0.11
C GLY A 383 -10.56 -3.05 -0.25
N PHE A 384 -9.51 -2.44 0.33
CA PHE A 384 -9.27 -1.01 0.39
C PHE A 384 -10.28 -0.25 1.28
N TRP A 385 -11.57 -0.53 1.12
CA TRP A 385 -12.67 0.00 1.93
C TRP A 385 -13.76 -1.06 2.05
N PRO A 386 -14.55 -1.10 3.16
CA PRO A 386 -15.66 -2.04 3.27
C PRO A 386 -16.60 -1.99 2.06
N GLY A 387 -16.81 -3.14 1.42
CA GLY A 387 -17.68 -3.28 0.27
C GLY A 387 -17.10 -2.82 -1.08
N LEU A 388 -15.88 -2.31 -1.15
CA LEU A 388 -15.26 -1.91 -2.41
C LEU A 388 -14.80 -3.14 -3.21
N PRO A 389 -15.39 -3.41 -4.41
CA PRO A 389 -15.02 -4.56 -5.21
C PRO A 389 -13.83 -4.27 -6.12
N PHE A 390 -12.89 -5.21 -6.21
CA PHE A 390 -11.90 -5.26 -7.27
C PHE A 390 -12.34 -6.28 -8.32
N MET A 391 -12.54 -5.83 -9.56
CA MET A 391 -13.19 -6.63 -10.58
C MET A 391 -12.34 -6.74 -11.84
N MET A 392 -12.39 -7.91 -12.48
CA MET A 392 -11.75 -8.17 -13.77
C MET A 392 -12.80 -8.41 -14.86
N ALA A 393 -12.57 -7.85 -16.05
CA ALA A 393 -13.41 -8.11 -17.22
C ALA A 393 -13.39 -9.59 -17.60
N LEU A 394 -14.55 -10.21 -17.76
CA LEU A 394 -14.67 -11.60 -18.20
C LEU A 394 -14.40 -11.77 -19.71
N ASP A 395 -14.80 -10.79 -20.51
CA ASP A 395 -14.48 -10.78 -21.94
C ASP A 395 -13.10 -10.16 -22.18
N PRO A 396 -12.12 -10.93 -22.70
CA PRO A 396 -10.78 -10.41 -22.96
C PRO A 396 -10.76 -9.25 -23.96
N ARG A 397 -11.76 -9.13 -24.85
CA ARG A 397 -11.91 -8.01 -25.78
C ARG A 397 -12.22 -6.68 -25.06
N CYS A 398 -12.77 -6.78 -23.85
CA CYS A 398 -13.08 -5.64 -22.98
C CYS A 398 -11.99 -5.34 -21.95
N LYS A 399 -10.88 -6.08 -21.97
CA LYS A 399 -9.77 -5.85 -21.06
C LYS A 399 -9.09 -4.52 -21.39
N LEU A 400 -9.11 -3.61 -20.43
CA LEU A 400 -8.45 -2.31 -20.47
C LEU A 400 -7.37 -2.24 -19.39
N THR A 401 -6.36 -1.42 -19.61
CA THR A 401 -5.27 -1.22 -18.64
C THR A 401 -4.90 0.25 -18.60
N VAL A 402 -4.74 0.79 -17.38
CA VAL A 402 -4.33 2.19 -17.19
C VAL A 402 -3.57 2.34 -15.87
N PRO A 403 -2.51 3.17 -15.78
CA PRO A 403 -1.80 3.40 -14.54
C PRO A 403 -2.71 4.11 -13.52
N LYS A 404 -2.42 3.90 -12.23
CA LYS A 404 -3.06 4.65 -11.14
C LYS A 404 -2.54 6.09 -11.10
N TYR A 405 -3.30 6.97 -10.46
CA TYR A 405 -2.82 8.32 -10.09
C TYR A 405 -1.59 8.21 -9.18
N ASN A 406 -0.64 9.09 -9.41
CA ASN A 406 0.50 9.30 -8.53
C ASN A 406 0.84 10.81 -8.49
N PRO A 407 0.61 11.50 -7.37
CA PRO A 407 -0.04 11.04 -6.14
C PRO A 407 -1.55 10.75 -6.33
N PRO A 408 -2.19 10.00 -5.41
CA PRO A 408 -3.64 9.74 -5.49
C PRO A 408 -4.47 11.00 -5.23
N ARG A 409 -5.74 10.98 -5.65
CA ARG A 409 -6.71 12.02 -5.28
C ARG A 409 -7.02 11.98 -3.79
N THR A 410 -7.31 13.14 -3.22
CA THR A 410 -7.73 13.27 -1.82
C THR A 410 -9.20 12.90 -1.60
N TRP A 411 -10.01 12.95 -2.65
CA TRP A 411 -11.42 12.54 -2.62
C TRP A 411 -11.87 12.01 -3.98
N THR A 412 -12.91 11.19 -3.98
CA THR A 412 -13.61 10.64 -5.14
C THR A 412 -15.09 10.57 -4.77
N PRO A 413 -16.04 10.94 -5.63
CA PRO A 413 -17.47 10.87 -5.31
C PRO A 413 -17.91 9.44 -4.97
N LYS A 414 -18.91 9.30 -4.08
CA LYS A 414 -19.60 8.03 -3.83
C LYS A 414 -20.24 7.49 -5.12
N GLY A 415 -20.21 6.19 -5.33
CA GLY A 415 -20.77 5.54 -6.52
C GLY A 415 -19.88 5.62 -7.76
N THR A 416 -18.74 6.28 -7.69
CA THR A 416 -17.82 6.44 -8.83
C THR A 416 -17.31 5.09 -9.32
N VAL A 417 -17.39 4.88 -10.63
CA VAL A 417 -16.77 3.77 -11.35
C VAL A 417 -15.41 4.22 -11.86
N GLY A 418 -14.38 3.43 -11.58
CA GLY A 418 -13.03 3.74 -12.02
C GLY A 418 -12.17 2.49 -12.21
N MET A 419 -11.00 2.66 -12.83
CA MET A 419 -10.08 1.57 -13.05
C MET A 419 -8.62 1.94 -12.75
N GLY A 420 -7.82 0.94 -12.37
CA GLY A 420 -6.39 1.06 -12.16
C GLY A 420 -5.69 -0.28 -12.35
N GLY A 421 -4.59 -0.29 -13.11
CA GLY A 421 -4.08 -1.53 -13.68
C GLY A 421 -5.10 -2.11 -14.66
N ALA A 422 -5.44 -3.38 -14.52
CA ALA A 422 -6.49 -4.06 -15.28
C ALA A 422 -7.74 -4.34 -14.41
N SER A 423 -7.92 -3.64 -13.32
CA SER A 423 -9.05 -3.81 -12.40
C SER A 423 -10.00 -2.63 -12.46
N THR A 424 -11.30 -2.91 -12.54
CA THR A 424 -12.39 -1.95 -12.35
C THR A 424 -12.91 -2.02 -10.92
N SER A 425 -13.40 -0.89 -10.39
CA SER A 425 -13.93 -0.79 -9.04
C SER A 425 -15.10 0.21 -8.99
N ILE A 426 -15.89 0.12 -7.90
CA ILE A 426 -16.91 1.10 -7.54
C ILE A 426 -16.57 1.66 -6.16
N TYR A 427 -16.52 2.97 -6.02
CA TYR A 427 -16.26 3.62 -4.73
C TYR A 427 -17.53 3.62 -3.86
N PRO A 428 -17.55 2.90 -2.73
CA PRO A 428 -18.77 2.77 -1.92
C PRO A 428 -19.14 4.03 -1.15
N ASP A 429 -18.18 4.93 -0.95
CA ASP A 429 -18.37 6.20 -0.28
C ASP A 429 -17.42 7.27 -0.86
N ARG A 430 -17.48 8.50 -0.34
CA ARG A 430 -16.54 9.56 -0.70
C ARG A 430 -15.17 9.27 -0.09
N LEU A 431 -14.22 8.81 -0.91
CA LEU A 431 -12.93 8.27 -0.48
C LEU A 431 -11.77 8.87 -1.28
N PRO A 432 -10.55 8.93 -0.71
CA PRO A 432 -9.35 9.13 -1.52
C PRO A 432 -9.20 7.97 -2.51
N GLY A 433 -8.52 8.19 -3.64
CA GLY A 433 -8.35 7.13 -4.61
C GLY A 433 -7.37 7.42 -5.73
N GLY A 434 -6.74 6.37 -6.23
CA GLY A 434 -5.77 6.43 -7.32
C GLY A 434 -6.27 5.85 -8.66
N TYR A 435 -7.50 5.37 -8.76
CA TYR A 435 -8.03 4.84 -10.03
C TYR A 435 -8.42 5.98 -10.97
N GLN A 436 -8.29 5.77 -12.28
CA GLN A 436 -8.86 6.66 -13.30
C GLN A 436 -10.39 6.51 -13.24
N ILE A 437 -11.12 7.62 -13.19
CA ILE A 437 -12.57 7.65 -12.96
C ILE A 437 -13.32 8.15 -14.20
N PHE A 438 -14.49 7.55 -14.49
CA PHE A 438 -15.15 7.79 -15.78
C PHE A 438 -16.66 7.57 -15.79
N GLY A 439 -17.24 7.23 -14.64
CA GLY A 439 -18.67 7.02 -14.54
C GLY A 439 -19.13 6.95 -13.09
N ILE A 440 -20.43 6.98 -12.89
CA ILE A 440 -21.05 6.96 -11.57
C ILE A 440 -22.35 6.16 -11.59
N ILE A 441 -22.59 5.40 -10.50
CA ILE A 441 -23.84 4.71 -10.24
C ILE A 441 -24.60 5.40 -9.11
N PRO A 442 -25.95 5.44 -9.12
CA PRO A 442 -26.75 6.05 -8.06
C PRO A 442 -27.01 5.12 -6.87
N VAL A 443 -26.65 3.83 -6.99
CA VAL A 443 -27.07 2.77 -6.08
C VAL A 443 -25.98 2.49 -5.05
N PRO A 444 -26.29 2.43 -3.74
CA PRO A 444 -25.31 2.09 -2.72
C PRO A 444 -24.88 0.62 -2.82
N ILE A 445 -23.58 0.39 -2.66
CA ILE A 445 -22.97 -0.95 -2.59
C ILE A 445 -22.43 -1.29 -1.18
N TRP A 446 -22.60 -0.37 -0.27
CA TRP A 446 -22.27 -0.48 1.14
C TRP A 446 -23.25 0.35 1.96
N ASP A 447 -23.87 -0.28 2.95
CA ASP A 447 -24.88 0.37 3.79
C ASP A 447 -24.81 -0.14 5.24
N THR A 448 -24.27 0.70 6.13
CA THR A 448 -24.19 0.40 7.56
C THR A 448 -25.52 0.47 8.27
N LYS A 449 -26.51 1.19 7.70
CA LYS A 449 -27.86 1.33 8.26
C LYS A 449 -28.78 0.17 7.86
N LYS A 450 -28.35 -0.64 6.88
CA LYS A 450 -29.14 -1.76 6.34
C LYS A 450 -30.52 -1.31 5.86
N SER A 451 -30.55 -0.18 5.14
CA SER A 451 -31.77 0.48 4.67
C SER A 451 -32.52 -0.34 3.60
N PHE A 452 -31.87 -1.33 3.00
CA PHE A 452 -32.46 -2.19 1.98
C PHE A 452 -32.35 -3.67 2.38
N PRO A 453 -33.30 -4.52 1.98
CA PRO A 453 -33.30 -5.95 2.31
C PRO A 453 -32.00 -6.68 1.90
N VAL A 454 -31.37 -6.26 0.82
CA VAL A 454 -30.12 -6.85 0.32
C VAL A 454 -28.95 -6.72 1.32
N PHE A 455 -29.03 -5.78 2.25
CA PHE A 455 -28.03 -5.56 3.31
C PHE A 455 -28.41 -6.18 4.66
N GLU A 456 -29.53 -6.88 4.75
CA GLU A 456 -30.01 -7.43 6.03
C GLU A 456 -28.96 -8.26 6.75
N ASN A 457 -28.26 -9.13 6.01
CA ASN A 457 -27.26 -10.05 6.56
C ASN A 457 -25.82 -9.54 6.45
N ASN A 458 -25.56 -8.53 5.61
CA ASN A 458 -24.22 -7.99 5.40
C ASN A 458 -24.30 -6.52 4.99
N ILE A 459 -23.48 -5.67 5.59
CA ILE A 459 -23.37 -4.25 5.23
C ILE A 459 -22.70 -4.02 3.85
N CYS A 460 -22.05 -5.04 3.29
CA CYS A 460 -21.43 -5.03 1.97
C CYS A 460 -22.25 -5.82 0.98
N LEU A 461 -22.50 -5.24 -0.21
CA LEU A 461 -23.33 -5.87 -1.24
C LEU A 461 -22.64 -7.09 -1.88
N PHE A 462 -21.36 -6.93 -2.19
CA PHE A 462 -20.61 -7.91 -2.96
C PHE A 462 -19.87 -8.93 -2.10
N GLN A 463 -19.67 -10.09 -2.72
CA GLN A 463 -18.71 -11.11 -2.29
C GLN A 463 -17.84 -11.54 -3.48
N PRO A 464 -16.64 -12.09 -3.25
CA PRO A 464 -15.84 -12.69 -4.33
C PRO A 464 -16.67 -13.73 -5.09
N GLY A 465 -16.59 -13.72 -6.41
CA GLY A 465 -17.39 -14.60 -7.28
C GLY A 465 -18.67 -13.97 -7.82
N ASP A 466 -19.12 -12.84 -7.32
CA ASP A 466 -20.19 -12.08 -7.94
C ASP A 466 -19.76 -11.50 -9.29
N ARG A 467 -20.75 -11.17 -10.12
CA ARG A 467 -20.56 -10.52 -11.42
C ARG A 467 -21.30 -9.19 -11.46
N VAL A 468 -20.69 -8.21 -12.10
CA VAL A 468 -21.25 -6.86 -12.25
C VAL A 468 -21.37 -6.50 -13.71
N LYS A 469 -22.53 -6.00 -14.11
CA LYS A 469 -22.79 -5.42 -15.43
C LYS A 469 -23.07 -3.93 -15.29
N PHE A 470 -22.29 -3.12 -15.96
CA PHE A 470 -22.53 -1.69 -16.08
C PHE A 470 -23.43 -1.42 -17.28
N VAL A 471 -24.55 -0.75 -17.08
CA VAL A 471 -25.55 -0.43 -18.12
C VAL A 471 -25.51 1.07 -18.35
N PRO A 472 -24.99 1.52 -19.50
CA PRO A 472 -24.98 2.96 -19.82
C PRO A 472 -26.39 3.55 -19.73
N THR A 473 -26.53 4.67 -19.04
CA THR A 473 -27.83 5.31 -18.80
C THR A 473 -27.73 6.83 -18.92
N THR A 474 -28.89 7.50 -18.96
CA THR A 474 -29.01 8.98 -19.03
C THR A 474 -29.00 9.60 -17.63
N TYR A 475 -28.86 10.93 -17.56
CA TYR A 475 -29.00 11.67 -16.30
C TYR A 475 -30.41 11.57 -15.72
N GLU A 476 -31.44 11.57 -16.59
CA GLU A 476 -32.83 11.44 -16.15
C GLU A 476 -33.10 10.11 -15.46
N GLU A 477 -32.58 9.01 -16.02
CA GLU A 477 -32.68 7.69 -15.40
C GLU A 477 -31.86 7.62 -14.11
N PHE A 478 -30.67 8.21 -14.09
CA PHE A 478 -29.86 8.31 -12.88
C PHE A 478 -30.59 9.04 -11.76
N ASP A 479 -31.21 10.20 -12.06
CA ASP A 479 -31.97 10.99 -11.09
C ASP A 479 -33.23 10.22 -10.61
N HIS A 480 -33.90 9.51 -11.52
CA HIS A 480 -35.05 8.67 -11.17
C HIS A 480 -34.64 7.54 -10.20
N VAL A 481 -33.53 6.85 -10.48
CA VAL A 481 -33.03 5.79 -9.59
C VAL A 481 -32.53 6.38 -8.28
N SER A 482 -31.83 7.52 -8.30
CA SER A 482 -31.39 8.21 -7.07
C SER A 482 -32.56 8.52 -6.15
N LYS A 483 -33.67 9.00 -6.71
CA LYS A 483 -34.88 9.26 -5.92
C LYS A 483 -35.45 7.99 -5.29
N LYS A 484 -35.51 6.88 -6.02
CA LYS A 484 -35.92 5.59 -5.45
C LYS A 484 -35.02 5.11 -4.32
N VAL A 485 -33.71 5.37 -4.43
CA VAL A 485 -32.73 5.08 -3.38
C VAL A 485 -32.99 5.94 -2.14
N GLU A 486 -33.23 7.25 -2.33
CA GLU A 486 -33.56 8.18 -1.25
C GLU A 486 -34.86 7.81 -0.54
N ASP A 487 -35.88 7.43 -1.31
CA ASP A 487 -37.20 7.01 -0.81
C ASP A 487 -37.19 5.58 -0.19
N GLY A 488 -36.05 4.85 -0.28
CA GLY A 488 -35.94 3.46 0.20
C GLY A 488 -36.73 2.44 -0.61
N THR A 489 -37.16 2.80 -1.83
CA THR A 489 -38.02 1.96 -2.69
C THR A 489 -37.26 1.33 -3.87
N TYR A 490 -35.92 1.52 -3.93
CA TYR A 490 -35.12 0.91 -4.98
C TYR A 490 -35.04 -0.60 -4.78
N ASP A 491 -35.35 -1.34 -5.85
CA ASP A 491 -35.19 -2.79 -5.91
C ASP A 491 -33.94 -3.13 -6.73
N TYR A 492 -33.03 -3.90 -6.09
CA TYR A 492 -31.78 -4.30 -6.73
C TYR A 492 -32.03 -5.33 -7.83
N ASN A 493 -31.60 -5.04 -9.04
CA ASN A 493 -31.65 -5.99 -10.15
C ASN A 493 -30.55 -7.05 -9.98
N ILE A 494 -30.88 -8.15 -9.30
CA ILE A 494 -29.99 -9.25 -8.96
C ILE A 494 -30.50 -10.52 -9.62
N ILE A 495 -29.64 -11.15 -10.42
CA ILE A 495 -29.89 -12.52 -10.89
C ILE A 495 -29.13 -13.45 -9.94
N GLU A 496 -29.90 -14.13 -9.08
CA GLU A 496 -29.36 -15.09 -8.11
C GLU A 496 -29.29 -16.52 -8.69
N TYR A 497 -28.63 -17.41 -7.93
CA TYR A 497 -28.58 -18.86 -8.20
C TYR A 497 -27.98 -19.27 -9.55
N GLN A 498 -27.11 -18.45 -10.10
CA GLN A 498 -26.36 -18.86 -11.28
C GLN A 498 -25.07 -19.58 -10.88
N LYS A 499 -24.77 -20.67 -11.55
CA LYS A 499 -23.48 -21.34 -11.47
C LYS A 499 -22.59 -20.83 -12.59
N PHE A 500 -21.45 -20.25 -12.23
CA PHE A 500 -20.41 -19.94 -13.18
C PHE A 500 -19.52 -21.19 -13.37
N SER A 501 -19.53 -21.78 -14.57
CA SER A 501 -18.72 -22.92 -14.91
C SER A 501 -17.45 -22.48 -15.63
N VAL A 502 -16.28 -22.75 -15.06
CA VAL A 502 -14.98 -22.42 -15.67
C VAL A 502 -14.80 -23.15 -16.99
N LYS A 503 -15.26 -24.40 -17.10
CA LYS A 503 -15.24 -25.18 -18.35
C LYS A 503 -16.02 -24.49 -19.47
N ASN A 504 -17.24 -24.04 -19.18
CA ASN A 504 -18.06 -23.34 -20.15
C ASN A 504 -17.48 -21.98 -20.53
N TYR A 505 -16.90 -21.28 -19.58
CA TYR A 505 -16.19 -20.03 -19.82
C TYR A 505 -14.98 -20.25 -20.76
N LYS A 506 -14.14 -21.23 -20.48
CA LYS A 506 -12.99 -21.58 -21.35
C LYS A 506 -13.46 -21.99 -22.74
N LYS A 507 -14.51 -22.80 -22.84
CA LYS A 507 -15.10 -23.19 -24.14
C LYS A 507 -15.58 -21.95 -24.90
N TRP A 508 -16.27 -21.02 -24.23
CA TRP A 508 -16.70 -19.77 -24.86
C TRP A 508 -15.51 -18.95 -25.37
N LEU A 509 -14.41 -18.86 -24.61
CA LEU A 509 -13.20 -18.14 -25.03
C LEU A 509 -12.61 -18.67 -26.35
N THR A 510 -12.80 -19.95 -26.67
CA THR A 510 -12.34 -20.54 -27.96
C THR A 510 -13.24 -20.17 -29.13
N THR A 511 -14.43 -19.65 -28.90
CA THR A 511 -15.40 -19.28 -29.94
C THR A 511 -15.32 -17.83 -30.37
N ILE A 512 -14.58 -16.98 -29.63
CA ILE A 512 -14.45 -15.56 -29.91
C ILE A 512 -13.09 -15.21 -30.50
N ASP A 513 -13.08 -14.23 -31.39
CA ASP A 513 -11.85 -13.61 -31.86
C ASP A 513 -11.41 -12.54 -30.85
N GLN A 514 -10.48 -12.91 -29.96
CA GLN A 514 -10.00 -12.05 -28.89
C GLN A 514 -9.23 -10.81 -29.38
N THR A 515 -8.87 -10.74 -30.65
CA THR A 515 -8.16 -9.58 -31.25
C THR A 515 -9.10 -8.46 -31.65
N LYS A 516 -10.38 -8.74 -31.82
CA LYS A 516 -11.40 -7.76 -32.22
C LYS A 516 -12.07 -7.13 -31.00
N ARG A 517 -11.89 -5.83 -30.83
CA ARG A 517 -12.62 -5.03 -29.83
C ARG A 517 -13.99 -4.58 -30.33
N PHE A 518 -14.87 -4.22 -29.41
CA PHE A 518 -16.21 -3.66 -29.70
C PHE A 518 -16.15 -2.25 -30.26
#